data_5a635c35915056c016a844b34c903b1b
#
_entry.id   5a635c35915056c016a844b34c903b1b
#
_cell.length_a   1.000
_cell.length_b   1.000
_cell.length_c   1.000
_cell.angle_alpha   90.00
_cell.angle_beta   90.00
_cell.angle_gamma   90.00
#
_symmetry.space_group_name_H-M   'P 1'
#
loop_
_entity.id
_entity.type
_entity.pdbx_description
1 polymer ?
#
loop_
_entity_poly.entity_id
_entity_poly.type
_entity_poly.pdbx_seq_one_letter_code
_entity_poly.pdbx_strand_id
1 'polypeptide(L)'
;MGYSYRCSPYDDAWREAVQVSMRPSLPTRLWRVRPWNPNPLLRVSDRAEVLLRAVAVVVMAAAVPMAGAVGSVSYTGAQDRIAAQDAGKVRVTATETADAVRVPESDHYAGTQVRYQAPVQWSSDGKTETATVDVPGPQVAGATVTMWIKNGQPTLAPARPGAAAAEGIGTGLAVLVETWCAAAATVWFTGTVFDARRYSRWEREWRGINRPIGKDTL
;
A
#
# COMPACT_ATOMS: atom_id res chain seq x y z
N MET A 1 -30.92 -37.29 -52.61
CA MET A 1 -31.83 -36.23 -52.11
C MET A 1 -31.52 -36.01 -50.66
N GLY A 2 -30.73 -34.97 -50.36
CA GLY A 2 -30.36 -34.61 -49.00
C GLY A 2 -31.24 -33.50 -48.47
N TYR A 3 -32.01 -33.75 -47.43
CA TYR A 3 -32.78 -32.74 -46.74
C TYR A 3 -31.90 -31.99 -45.77
N SER A 4 -31.55 -30.74 -46.11
CA SER A 4 -30.96 -29.79 -45.17
C SER A 4 -32.04 -29.26 -44.23
N TYR A 5 -32.03 -29.69 -42.97
CA TYR A 5 -32.82 -29.08 -41.94
C TYR A 5 -32.21 -27.70 -41.61
N ARG A 6 -32.93 -26.65 -42.06
CA ARG A 6 -32.60 -25.27 -41.72
C ARG A 6 -33.10 -25.03 -40.28
N CYS A 7 -32.19 -24.95 -39.28
CA CYS A 7 -32.55 -24.56 -37.91
C CYS A 7 -33.28 -23.20 -37.95
N SER A 8 -34.44 -23.14 -37.35
CA SER A 8 -35.26 -21.94 -37.25
C SER A 8 -34.61 -20.92 -36.30
N PRO A 9 -34.53 -19.65 -36.62
CA PRO A 9 -34.01 -18.61 -35.76
C PRO A 9 -34.80 -18.47 -34.45
N TYR A 10 -35.93 -19.17 -34.33
CA TYR A 10 -36.77 -19.19 -33.14
C TYR A 10 -36.18 -20.05 -32.01
N ASP A 11 -35.38 -21.08 -32.34
CA ASP A 11 -34.76 -21.94 -31.33
C ASP A 11 -33.59 -21.28 -30.60
N ASP A 12 -32.90 -20.35 -31.24
CA ASP A 12 -31.78 -19.63 -30.61
C ASP A 12 -32.28 -18.56 -29.62
N ALA A 13 -33.39 -17.90 -29.92
CA ALA A 13 -34.01 -16.90 -29.02
C ALA A 13 -34.50 -17.53 -27.70
N TRP A 14 -35.05 -18.75 -27.75
CA TRP A 14 -35.44 -19.49 -26.55
C TRP A 14 -34.27 -19.95 -25.71
N ARG A 15 -33.16 -20.32 -26.33
CA ARG A 15 -31.92 -20.74 -25.64
C ARG A 15 -31.29 -19.57 -24.90
N GLU A 16 -31.21 -18.39 -25.50
CA GLU A 16 -30.72 -17.18 -24.85
C GLU A 16 -31.64 -16.72 -23.71
N ALA A 17 -32.96 -16.73 -23.89
CA ALA A 17 -33.93 -16.34 -22.86
C ALA A 17 -33.89 -17.28 -21.63
N VAL A 18 -33.70 -18.58 -21.84
CA VAL A 18 -33.54 -19.57 -20.77
C VAL A 18 -32.21 -19.40 -20.05
N GLN A 19 -31.12 -19.08 -20.72
CA GLN A 19 -29.81 -18.83 -20.07
C GLN A 19 -29.80 -17.56 -19.24
N VAL A 20 -30.48 -16.49 -19.66
CA VAL A 20 -30.57 -15.23 -18.91
C VAL A 20 -31.41 -15.38 -17.62
N SER A 21 -32.44 -16.21 -17.66
CA SER A 21 -33.32 -16.40 -16.48
C SER A 21 -32.75 -17.32 -15.39
N MET A 22 -31.68 -18.08 -15.68
CA MET A 22 -31.07 -19.03 -14.72
C MET A 22 -29.87 -18.46 -13.95
N ARG A 23 -29.51 -17.19 -14.11
CA ARG A 23 -28.49 -16.57 -13.26
C ARG A 23 -29.15 -16.09 -11.95
N PRO A 24 -28.99 -16.83 -10.82
CA PRO A 24 -29.53 -16.40 -9.55
C PRO A 24 -28.93 -15.04 -9.20
N SER A 25 -29.77 -14.11 -8.77
CA SER A 25 -29.34 -12.77 -8.37
C SER A 25 -28.29 -12.84 -7.26
N LEU A 26 -27.35 -11.88 -7.25
CA LEU A 26 -26.29 -11.79 -6.23
C LEU A 26 -26.78 -11.98 -4.79
N PRO A 27 -27.93 -11.41 -4.36
CA PRO A 27 -28.43 -11.62 -3.01
C PRO A 27 -28.88 -13.07 -2.75
N THR A 28 -29.42 -13.78 -3.74
CA THR A 28 -29.80 -15.19 -3.57
C THR A 28 -28.57 -16.11 -3.52
N ARG A 29 -27.47 -15.75 -4.18
CA ARG A 29 -26.20 -16.46 -4.02
C ARG A 29 -25.61 -16.28 -2.63
N LEU A 30 -25.58 -15.04 -2.11
CA LEU A 30 -25.14 -14.72 -0.75
C LEU A 30 -26.00 -15.39 0.32
N TRP A 31 -27.31 -15.49 0.08
CA TRP A 31 -28.23 -16.13 1.03
C TRP A 31 -28.07 -17.65 1.10
N ARG A 32 -27.69 -18.30 -0.01
CA ARG A 32 -27.40 -19.75 -0.08
C ARG A 32 -26.09 -20.13 0.60
N VAL A 33 -25.16 -19.21 0.74
CA VAL A 33 -23.82 -19.43 1.32
C VAL A 33 -23.80 -19.15 2.84
N ARG A 34 -24.96 -18.99 3.50
CA ARG A 34 -25.01 -18.80 4.95
C ARG A 34 -24.36 -19.97 5.67
N PRO A 35 -23.36 -19.72 6.56
CA PRO A 35 -22.64 -20.77 7.29
C PRO A 35 -23.55 -21.57 8.26
N TRP A 36 -24.72 -21.02 8.60
CA TRP A 36 -25.72 -21.66 9.47
C TRP A 36 -26.81 -22.43 8.73
N ASN A 37 -26.69 -22.64 7.42
CA ASN A 37 -27.66 -23.43 6.69
C ASN A 37 -27.46 -24.91 7.04
N PRO A 38 -28.45 -25.64 7.59
CA PRO A 38 -28.32 -27.05 7.97
C PRO A 38 -28.35 -27.99 6.78
N ASN A 39 -27.67 -27.62 5.71
CA ASN A 39 -27.57 -28.43 4.51
C ASN A 39 -26.52 -29.54 4.72
N PRO A 40 -26.89 -30.83 4.78
CA PRO A 40 -25.98 -31.93 5.06
C PRO A 40 -24.97 -32.17 3.93
N LEU A 41 -25.14 -31.51 2.78
CA LEU A 41 -24.25 -31.62 1.61
C LEU A 41 -23.07 -30.62 1.67
N LEU A 42 -23.10 -29.65 2.59
CA LEU A 42 -21.97 -28.72 2.77
C LEU A 42 -20.87 -29.41 3.59
N ARG A 43 -19.75 -29.69 2.92
CA ARG A 43 -18.56 -30.24 3.59
C ARG A 43 -17.98 -29.22 4.58
N VAL A 44 -17.35 -29.73 5.65
CA VAL A 44 -16.73 -28.87 6.70
C VAL A 44 -15.74 -27.89 6.10
N SER A 45 -15.02 -28.27 5.03
CA SER A 45 -14.08 -27.40 4.29
C SER A 45 -14.77 -26.17 3.67
N ASP A 46 -15.97 -26.34 3.14
CA ASP A 46 -16.69 -25.25 2.46
C ASP A 46 -17.20 -24.22 3.49
N ARG A 47 -17.60 -24.71 4.68
CA ARG A 47 -17.98 -23.84 5.81
C ARG A 47 -16.77 -23.06 6.33
N ALA A 48 -15.63 -23.70 6.45
CA ALA A 48 -14.38 -23.05 6.89
C ALA A 48 -13.94 -21.93 5.92
N GLU A 49 -14.06 -22.16 4.62
CA GLU A 49 -13.71 -21.17 3.60
C GLU A 49 -14.64 -19.94 3.66
N VAL A 50 -15.95 -20.16 3.80
CA VAL A 50 -16.94 -19.07 3.94
C VAL A 50 -16.70 -18.28 5.22
N LEU A 51 -16.44 -18.96 6.33
CA LEU A 51 -16.15 -18.32 7.62
C LEU A 51 -14.88 -17.47 7.53
N LEU A 52 -13.83 -17.99 6.91
CA LEU A 52 -12.58 -17.26 6.73
C LEU A 52 -12.78 -15.98 5.90
N ARG A 53 -13.55 -16.07 4.80
CA ARG A 53 -13.88 -14.89 4.00
C ARG A 53 -14.69 -13.88 4.80
N ALA A 54 -15.65 -14.33 5.61
CA ALA A 54 -16.43 -13.45 6.47
C ALA A 54 -15.55 -12.74 7.51
N VAL A 55 -14.64 -13.48 8.14
CA VAL A 55 -13.64 -12.91 9.07
C VAL A 55 -12.74 -11.90 8.36
N ALA A 56 -12.25 -12.20 7.17
CA ALA A 56 -11.42 -11.27 6.40
C ALA A 56 -12.16 -9.96 6.10
N VAL A 57 -13.44 -10.03 5.74
CA VAL A 57 -14.27 -8.83 5.52
C VAL A 57 -14.41 -8.01 6.80
N VAL A 58 -14.65 -8.67 7.94
CA VAL A 58 -14.75 -7.99 9.24
C VAL A 58 -13.40 -7.32 9.61
N VAL A 59 -12.29 -8.01 9.41
CA VAL A 59 -10.94 -7.46 9.64
C VAL A 59 -10.69 -6.25 8.74
N MET A 60 -11.01 -6.34 7.46
CA MET A 60 -10.86 -5.21 6.52
C MET A 60 -11.74 -4.01 6.91
N ALA A 61 -12.97 -4.26 7.39
CA ALA A 61 -13.85 -3.20 7.87
C ALA A 61 -13.32 -2.55 9.16
N ALA A 62 -12.82 -3.36 10.10
CA ALA A 62 -12.22 -2.89 11.35
C ALA A 62 -10.89 -2.13 11.13
N ALA A 63 -10.16 -2.46 10.07
CA ALA A 63 -8.91 -1.79 9.72
C ALA A 63 -9.11 -0.29 9.41
N VAL A 64 -10.28 0.11 8.90
CA VAL A 64 -10.56 1.51 8.54
C VAL A 64 -10.51 2.44 9.78
N PRO A 65 -11.29 2.20 10.85
CA PRO A 65 -11.20 3.05 12.04
C PRO A 65 -9.83 2.94 12.73
N MET A 66 -9.20 1.77 12.72
CA MET A 66 -7.85 1.60 13.29
C MET A 66 -6.81 2.41 12.52
N ALA A 67 -6.82 2.38 11.20
CA ALA A 67 -5.94 3.18 10.36
C ALA A 67 -6.15 4.69 10.61
N GLY A 68 -7.39 5.12 10.77
CA GLY A 68 -7.72 6.49 11.16
C GLY A 68 -7.15 6.88 12.53
N ALA A 69 -7.27 6.00 13.53
CA ALA A 69 -6.72 6.25 14.86
C ALA A 69 -5.18 6.33 14.83
N VAL A 70 -4.51 5.39 14.17
CA VAL A 70 -3.05 5.39 14.01
C VAL A 70 -2.57 6.64 13.27
N GLY A 71 -3.24 7.00 12.16
CA GLY A 71 -2.95 8.22 11.42
C GLY A 71 -3.09 9.49 12.26
N SER A 72 -4.12 9.56 13.11
CA SER A 72 -4.33 10.71 14.02
C SER A 72 -3.24 10.81 15.09
N VAL A 73 -2.83 9.68 15.68
CA VAL A 73 -1.73 9.65 16.66
C VAL A 73 -0.41 10.04 15.99
N SER A 74 -0.14 9.53 14.80
CA SER A 74 1.05 9.91 14.04
C SER A 74 1.07 11.37 13.67
N TYR A 75 -0.08 11.93 13.28
CA TYR A 75 -0.23 13.35 12.97
C TYR A 75 0.08 14.23 14.18
N THR A 76 -0.51 13.96 15.37
CA THR A 76 -0.27 14.74 16.58
C THR A 76 1.18 14.64 17.04
N GLY A 77 1.76 13.42 17.04
CA GLY A 77 3.16 13.23 17.38
C GLY A 77 4.13 13.94 16.42
N ALA A 78 3.81 13.96 15.12
CA ALA A 78 4.57 14.71 14.13
C ALA A 78 4.47 16.23 14.36
N GLN A 79 3.26 16.71 14.68
CA GLN A 79 3.02 18.12 14.97
C GLN A 79 3.84 18.61 16.17
N ASP A 80 3.81 17.86 17.28
CA ASP A 80 4.57 18.20 18.49
C ASP A 80 6.08 18.17 18.23
N ARG A 81 6.56 17.17 17.51
CA ARG A 81 7.97 17.05 17.14
C ARG A 81 8.44 18.18 16.24
N ILE A 82 7.65 18.53 15.21
CA ILE A 82 7.95 19.66 14.30
C ILE A 82 7.93 20.97 15.08
N ALA A 83 6.94 21.19 15.94
CA ALA A 83 6.86 22.40 16.76
C ALA A 83 8.08 22.55 17.69
N ALA A 84 8.51 21.45 18.33
CA ALA A 84 9.71 21.45 19.18
C ALA A 84 11.00 21.69 18.38
N GLN A 85 11.10 21.14 17.16
CA GLN A 85 12.25 21.36 16.30
C GLN A 85 12.32 22.78 15.76
N ASP A 86 11.17 23.37 15.41
CA ASP A 86 11.08 24.71 14.85
C ASP A 86 11.10 25.80 15.91
N ALA A 87 10.85 25.45 17.18
CA ALA A 87 10.96 26.38 18.28
C ALA A 87 12.37 26.99 18.38
N GLY A 88 12.43 28.31 18.43
CA GLY A 88 13.68 29.07 18.52
C GLY A 88 14.44 29.21 17.19
N LYS A 89 13.90 28.77 16.07
CA LYS A 89 14.45 29.08 14.75
C LYS A 89 14.15 30.52 14.38
N VAL A 90 15.20 31.26 14.03
CA VAL A 90 15.08 32.65 13.58
C VAL A 90 15.60 32.74 12.15
N ARG A 91 14.87 33.48 11.32
CA ARG A 91 15.29 33.77 9.97
C ARG A 91 16.27 34.93 9.95
N VAL A 92 17.45 34.72 9.39
CA VAL A 92 18.49 35.76 9.26
C VAL A 92 18.93 35.88 7.82
N THR A 93 19.42 37.07 7.48
CA THR A 93 20.06 37.34 6.22
C THR A 93 21.57 37.33 6.46
N ALA A 94 22.28 36.48 5.75
CA ALA A 94 23.72 36.35 5.80
C ALA A 94 24.34 36.83 4.48
N THR A 95 25.57 37.31 4.54
CA THR A 95 26.34 37.76 3.36
C THR A 95 27.46 36.76 3.13
N GLU A 96 27.64 36.34 1.91
CA GLU A 96 28.76 35.45 1.52
C GLU A 96 30.08 36.22 1.58
N THR A 97 31.06 35.64 2.27
CA THR A 97 32.37 36.27 2.44
C THR A 97 33.37 35.82 1.38
N ALA A 98 33.10 34.72 0.72
CA ALA A 98 33.91 34.21 -0.40
C ALA A 98 33.01 33.49 -1.42
N ASP A 99 33.54 33.24 -2.61
CA ASP A 99 32.84 32.56 -3.69
C ASP A 99 32.45 31.14 -3.29
N ALA A 100 31.29 30.68 -3.77
CA ALA A 100 30.80 29.34 -3.52
C ALA A 100 31.64 28.27 -4.18
N VAL A 101 32.07 27.28 -3.42
CA VAL A 101 32.90 26.17 -3.89
C VAL A 101 32.03 24.95 -4.14
N ARG A 102 32.26 24.28 -5.26
CA ARG A 102 31.59 23.01 -5.56
C ARG A 102 32.16 21.89 -4.71
N VAL A 103 31.29 21.22 -3.97
CA VAL A 103 31.64 20.05 -3.16
C VAL A 103 31.14 18.79 -3.89
N PRO A 104 32.06 17.85 -4.22
CA PRO A 104 31.61 16.56 -4.76
C PRO A 104 30.88 15.75 -3.71
N GLU A 105 29.68 15.27 -4.03
CA GLU A 105 28.94 14.36 -3.16
C GLU A 105 29.52 12.95 -3.29
N SER A 106 29.91 12.37 -2.17
CA SER A 106 30.53 11.04 -2.13
C SER A 106 29.51 9.89 -2.05
N ASP A 107 28.21 10.18 -2.05
CA ASP A 107 27.17 9.17 -1.96
C ASP A 107 26.81 8.59 -3.33
N HIS A 108 27.07 7.31 -3.51
CA HIS A 108 26.91 6.54 -4.74
C HIS A 108 25.43 6.30 -5.16
N TYR A 109 24.45 6.76 -4.39
CA TYR A 109 23.01 6.46 -4.60
C TYR A 109 22.10 7.67 -4.87
N ALA A 110 22.56 8.88 -4.64
CA ALA A 110 21.81 10.08 -5.00
C ALA A 110 22.29 10.59 -6.36
N GLY A 111 21.40 10.74 -7.31
CA GLY A 111 21.70 11.27 -8.63
C GLY A 111 22.51 12.56 -8.52
N THR A 112 23.32 12.84 -9.51
CA THR A 112 24.35 13.90 -9.64
C THR A 112 23.82 15.29 -9.26
N GLN A 113 23.50 15.52 -7.99
CA GLN A 113 23.19 16.87 -7.50
C GLN A 113 24.48 17.52 -7.08
N VAL A 114 24.83 18.57 -7.82
CA VAL A 114 25.99 19.39 -7.52
C VAL A 114 25.67 20.26 -6.33
N ARG A 115 26.38 20.10 -5.21
CA ARG A 115 26.26 20.94 -4.03
C ARG A 115 27.32 22.04 -4.06
N TYR A 116 26.90 23.24 -3.71
CA TYR A 116 27.79 24.37 -3.55
C TYR A 116 27.78 24.78 -2.08
N GLN A 117 28.97 25.11 -1.56
CA GLN A 117 29.14 25.60 -0.20
C GLN A 117 29.86 26.93 -0.22
N ALA A 118 29.39 27.88 0.59
CA ALA A 118 29.99 29.18 0.76
C ALA A 118 30.14 29.54 2.24
N PRO A 119 31.23 30.19 2.65
CA PRO A 119 31.31 30.79 3.95
C PRO A 119 30.43 32.04 3.99
N VAL A 120 29.54 32.11 4.98
CA VAL A 120 28.62 33.21 5.16
C VAL A 120 28.85 33.87 6.51
N GLN A 121 28.51 35.14 6.59
CA GLN A 121 28.60 35.97 7.82
C GLN A 121 27.25 36.60 8.09
N TRP A 122 26.82 36.56 9.34
CA TRP A 122 25.60 37.22 9.81
C TRP A 122 25.83 37.88 11.16
N SER A 123 24.96 38.82 11.49
CA SER A 123 24.93 39.45 12.80
C SER A 123 23.72 38.96 13.57
N SER A 124 23.94 38.46 14.79
CA SER A 124 22.90 38.05 15.72
C SER A 124 23.25 38.61 17.13
N ASP A 125 22.31 39.29 17.76
CA ASP A 125 22.50 39.88 19.10
C ASP A 125 23.77 40.75 19.25
N GLY A 126 24.12 41.48 18.20
CA GLY A 126 25.31 42.34 18.17
C GLY A 126 26.63 41.62 18.04
N LYS A 127 26.62 40.30 17.85
CA LYS A 127 27.78 39.46 17.53
C LYS A 127 27.78 39.09 16.07
N THR A 128 28.96 39.10 15.47
CA THR A 128 29.17 38.63 14.10
C THR A 128 29.60 37.18 14.17
N GLU A 129 28.85 36.31 13.50
CA GLU A 129 29.13 34.89 13.41
C GLU A 129 29.38 34.50 11.97
N THR A 130 30.19 33.45 11.77
CA THR A 130 30.55 32.92 10.44
C THR A 130 30.35 31.42 10.42
N ALA A 131 29.82 30.90 9.32
CA ALA A 131 29.74 29.45 9.09
C ALA A 131 29.77 29.14 7.59
N THR A 132 30.08 27.90 7.25
CA THR A 132 29.94 27.39 5.88
C THR A 132 28.57 26.79 5.72
N VAL A 133 27.81 27.22 4.73
CA VAL A 133 26.43 26.74 4.45
C VAL A 133 26.29 26.27 3.01
N ASP A 134 25.33 25.38 2.79
CA ASP A 134 24.97 24.97 1.43
C ASP A 134 24.17 26.08 0.75
N VAL A 135 24.57 26.43 -0.48
CA VAL A 135 23.92 27.46 -1.30
C VAL A 135 23.36 26.85 -2.59
N PRO A 136 22.30 27.42 -3.15
CA PRO A 136 21.56 26.81 -4.28
C PRO A 136 22.32 26.81 -5.61
N GLY A 137 23.50 27.40 -5.70
CA GLY A 137 24.26 27.46 -6.94
C GLY A 137 25.60 28.21 -6.79
N PRO A 138 26.34 28.40 -7.88
CA PRO A 138 27.54 29.18 -7.86
C PRO A 138 27.21 30.66 -7.62
N GLN A 139 27.60 31.17 -6.48
CA GLN A 139 27.40 32.56 -6.08
C GLN A 139 28.77 33.21 -5.82
N VAL A 140 28.84 34.53 -5.98
CA VAL A 140 30.06 35.29 -5.76
C VAL A 140 30.04 35.98 -4.39
N ALA A 141 31.21 36.25 -3.86
CA ALA A 141 31.40 36.98 -2.63
C ALA A 141 30.58 38.28 -2.60
N GLY A 142 29.90 38.58 -1.47
CA GLY A 142 28.96 39.70 -1.32
C GLY A 142 27.49 39.33 -1.63
N ALA A 143 27.20 38.15 -2.15
CA ALA A 143 25.83 37.72 -2.35
C ALA A 143 25.09 37.56 -0.98
N THR A 144 23.78 37.79 -0.99
CA THR A 144 22.93 37.70 0.21
C THR A 144 22.15 36.41 0.22
N VAL A 145 22.31 35.61 1.26
CA VAL A 145 21.59 34.35 1.46
C VAL A 145 20.68 34.43 2.66
N THR A 146 19.44 34.02 2.50
CA THR A 146 18.51 33.87 3.63
C THR A 146 18.66 32.47 4.21
N MET A 147 18.95 32.40 5.51
CA MET A 147 19.09 31.11 6.21
C MET A 147 18.34 31.13 7.54
N TRP A 148 18.22 29.97 8.15
CA TRP A 148 17.65 29.80 9.46
C TRP A 148 18.75 29.50 10.48
N ILE A 149 18.66 30.09 11.66
CA ILE A 149 19.58 29.83 12.77
C ILE A 149 18.79 29.36 13.99
N LYS A 150 19.39 28.53 14.79
CA LYS A 150 18.92 28.11 16.11
C LYS A 150 20.11 28.08 17.06
N ASN A 151 19.99 28.81 18.17
CA ASN A 151 21.09 28.94 19.15
C ASN A 151 22.43 29.41 18.51
N GLY A 152 22.38 30.33 17.57
CA GLY A 152 23.56 30.86 16.91
C GLY A 152 24.13 29.92 15.81
N GLN A 153 23.56 28.77 15.54
CA GLN A 153 24.05 27.85 14.52
C GLN A 153 23.10 27.75 13.32
N PRO A 154 23.66 27.65 12.09
CA PRO A 154 22.86 27.39 10.90
C PRO A 154 22.03 26.12 11.03
N THR A 155 20.77 26.19 10.67
CA THR A 155 19.86 25.05 10.72
C THR A 155 18.99 24.99 9.47
N LEU A 156 18.38 23.84 9.24
CA LEU A 156 17.43 23.67 8.14
C LEU A 156 16.19 24.55 8.32
N ALA A 157 15.60 24.95 7.20
CA ALA A 157 14.33 25.66 7.19
C ALA A 157 13.27 24.91 8.00
N PRO A 158 12.29 25.62 8.58
CA PRO A 158 11.13 25.00 9.22
C PRO A 158 10.45 24.00 8.29
N ALA A 159 9.81 23.00 8.88
CA ALA A 159 9.07 22.00 8.11
C ALA A 159 8.01 22.66 7.21
N ARG A 160 7.79 22.08 6.04
CA ARG A 160 6.79 22.60 5.10
C ARG A 160 5.39 22.54 5.73
N PRO A 161 4.53 23.53 5.45
CA PRO A 161 3.12 23.44 5.84
C PRO A 161 2.52 22.11 5.37
N GLY A 162 1.85 21.38 6.27
CA GLY A 162 1.25 20.09 5.96
C GLY A 162 2.16 18.88 6.12
N ALA A 163 3.43 19.02 6.51
CA ALA A 163 4.34 17.88 6.71
C ALA A 163 3.80 16.88 7.73
N ALA A 164 3.25 17.35 8.86
CA ALA A 164 2.60 16.49 9.84
C ALA A 164 1.36 15.77 9.29
N ALA A 165 0.57 16.46 8.46
CA ALA A 165 -0.61 15.85 7.82
C ALA A 165 -0.20 14.77 6.82
N ALA A 166 0.85 15.00 6.03
CA ALA A 166 1.37 14.02 5.10
C ALA A 166 1.88 12.77 5.84
N GLU A 167 2.57 12.94 6.98
CA GLU A 167 3.04 11.83 7.81
C GLU A 167 1.86 11.03 8.40
N GLY A 168 0.86 11.71 8.98
CA GLY A 168 -0.33 11.06 9.54
C GLY A 168 -1.16 10.31 8.52
N ILE A 169 -1.44 10.93 7.37
CA ILE A 169 -2.17 10.31 6.26
C ILE A 169 -1.37 9.14 5.70
N GLY A 170 -0.08 9.31 5.46
CA GLY A 170 0.79 8.27 4.93
C GLY A 170 0.84 7.04 5.83
N THR A 171 1.00 7.23 7.15
CA THR A 171 1.01 6.14 8.13
C THR A 171 -0.34 5.43 8.20
N GLY A 172 -1.46 6.18 8.24
CA GLY A 172 -2.80 5.60 8.24
C GLY A 172 -3.07 4.77 6.98
N LEU A 173 -2.74 5.28 5.81
CA LEU A 173 -2.88 4.55 4.55
C LEU A 173 -1.98 3.32 4.50
N ALA A 174 -0.74 3.39 4.98
CA ALA A 174 0.17 2.25 5.01
C ALA A 174 -0.42 1.10 5.85
N VAL A 175 -0.92 1.38 7.06
CA VAL A 175 -1.58 0.38 7.92
C VAL A 175 -2.81 -0.21 7.25
N LEU A 176 -3.63 0.60 6.59
CA LEU A 176 -4.83 0.14 5.88
C LEU A 176 -4.47 -0.81 4.74
N VAL A 177 -3.55 -0.39 3.86
CA VAL A 177 -3.12 -1.19 2.70
C VAL A 177 -2.47 -2.49 3.14
N GLU A 178 -1.57 -2.44 4.14
CA GLU A 178 -0.90 -3.63 4.68
C GLU A 178 -1.91 -4.64 5.24
N THR A 179 -2.89 -4.17 6.04
CA THR A 179 -3.93 -5.04 6.61
C THR A 179 -4.80 -5.66 5.52
N TRP A 180 -5.19 -4.90 4.50
CA TRP A 180 -6.00 -5.41 3.39
C TRP A 180 -5.23 -6.40 2.53
N CYS A 181 -3.96 -6.13 2.22
CA CYS A 181 -3.10 -7.06 1.51
C CYS A 181 -2.90 -8.37 2.27
N ALA A 182 -2.67 -8.29 3.59
CA ALA A 182 -2.53 -9.47 4.45
C ALA A 182 -3.82 -10.30 4.49
N ALA A 183 -4.98 -9.66 4.64
CA ALA A 183 -6.28 -10.33 4.63
C ALA A 183 -6.55 -11.02 3.27
N ALA A 184 -6.32 -10.31 2.16
CA ALA A 184 -6.48 -10.86 0.82
C ALA A 184 -5.53 -12.04 0.55
N ALA A 185 -4.26 -11.90 0.93
CA ALA A 185 -3.25 -12.96 0.80
C ALA A 185 -3.64 -14.21 1.60
N THR A 186 -4.16 -14.04 2.81
CA THR A 186 -4.63 -15.14 3.67
C THR A 186 -5.79 -15.89 3.03
N VAL A 187 -6.78 -15.18 2.48
CA VAL A 187 -7.92 -15.79 1.77
C VAL A 187 -7.45 -16.52 0.52
N TRP A 188 -6.57 -15.91 -0.25
CA TRP A 188 -6.02 -16.52 -1.47
C TRP A 188 -5.21 -17.79 -1.16
N PHE A 189 -4.30 -17.71 -0.19
CA PHE A 189 -3.45 -18.84 0.21
C PHE A 189 -4.27 -20.02 0.72
N THR A 190 -5.25 -19.77 1.59
CA THR A 190 -6.13 -20.84 2.10
C THR A 190 -6.98 -21.45 0.98
N GLY A 191 -7.48 -20.66 0.05
CA GLY A 191 -8.18 -21.17 -1.15
C GLY A 191 -7.31 -22.15 -1.94
N THR A 192 -6.06 -21.77 -2.25
CA THR A 192 -5.13 -22.62 -3.00
C THR A 192 -4.78 -23.92 -2.26
N VAL A 193 -4.62 -23.85 -0.93
CA VAL A 193 -4.36 -25.06 -0.12
C VAL A 193 -5.57 -26.01 -0.10
N PHE A 194 -6.78 -25.50 0.00
CA PHE A 194 -7.98 -26.33 -0.05
C PHE A 194 -8.18 -26.97 -1.42
N ASP A 195 -7.93 -26.24 -2.49
CA ASP A 195 -8.01 -26.77 -3.85
C ASP A 195 -6.94 -27.86 -4.10
N ALA A 196 -5.70 -27.63 -3.68
CA ALA A 196 -4.65 -28.63 -3.77
C ALA A 196 -4.98 -29.94 -3.03
N ARG A 197 -5.59 -29.82 -1.84
CA ARG A 197 -6.08 -30.99 -1.07
C ARG A 197 -7.25 -31.71 -1.76
N ARG A 198 -8.11 -30.95 -2.45
CA ARG A 198 -9.24 -31.49 -3.21
C ARG A 198 -8.72 -32.31 -4.41
N TYR A 199 -7.77 -31.77 -5.18
CA TYR A 199 -7.14 -32.46 -6.32
C TYR A 199 -6.42 -33.74 -5.89
N SER A 200 -5.65 -33.72 -4.80
CA SER A 200 -4.91 -34.90 -4.31
C SER A 200 -5.82 -36.03 -3.81
N ARG A 201 -7.04 -35.74 -3.38
CA ARG A 201 -8.04 -36.76 -3.03
C ARG A 201 -8.64 -37.40 -4.28
N TRP A 202 -8.98 -36.59 -5.29
CA TRP A 202 -9.49 -37.08 -6.57
C TRP A 202 -8.51 -38.00 -7.27
N GLU A 203 -7.24 -37.64 -7.32
CA GLU A 203 -6.22 -38.52 -7.90
C GLU A 203 -6.10 -39.88 -7.20
N ARG A 204 -6.31 -39.93 -5.90
CA ARG A 204 -6.28 -41.18 -5.13
C ARG A 204 -7.50 -42.06 -5.45
N GLU A 205 -8.67 -41.46 -5.56
CA GLU A 205 -9.89 -42.16 -5.92
C GLU A 205 -9.82 -42.73 -7.36
N TRP A 206 -9.34 -41.92 -8.31
CA TRP A 206 -9.17 -42.37 -9.71
C TRP A 206 -8.13 -43.50 -9.85
N ARG A 207 -7.03 -43.46 -9.08
CA ARG A 207 -6.06 -44.58 -9.07
C ARG A 207 -6.63 -45.86 -8.50
N GLY A 208 -7.63 -45.79 -7.60
CA GLY A 208 -8.33 -46.95 -7.05
C GLY A 208 -9.30 -47.61 -8.05
N ILE A 209 -9.90 -46.82 -8.97
CA ILE A 209 -10.88 -47.27 -9.95
C ILE A 209 -10.17 -47.82 -11.20
N ASN A 210 -8.99 -47.31 -11.55
CA ASN A 210 -8.20 -47.71 -12.74
C ASN A 210 -7.30 -48.92 -12.44
N ARG A 211 -7.77 -49.94 -11.70
CA ARG A 211 -7.13 -51.25 -11.71
C ARG A 211 -7.28 -51.87 -13.10
N PRO A 212 -6.20 -52.24 -13.79
CA PRO A 212 -6.31 -52.91 -15.08
C PRO A 212 -7.06 -54.22 -14.87
N ILE A 213 -8.28 -54.25 -15.40
CA ILE A 213 -9.05 -55.50 -15.53
C ILE A 213 -8.28 -56.37 -16.50
N GLY A 214 -7.58 -57.41 -16.02
CA GLY A 214 -7.03 -58.44 -16.92
C GLY A 214 -5.58 -58.86 -16.71
N LYS A 215 -5.14 -59.12 -15.47
CA LYS A 215 -3.85 -59.82 -15.23
C LYS A 215 -3.94 -61.03 -14.30
N ASP A 216 -5.12 -61.57 -14.07
CA ASP A 216 -5.29 -62.77 -13.24
C ASP A 216 -5.83 -63.96 -14.04
N THR A 217 -5.35 -64.14 -15.29
CA THR A 217 -5.55 -65.40 -16.04
C THR A 217 -4.33 -65.69 -16.87
N LEU A 218 -3.32 -66.32 -16.28
CA LEU A 218 -2.48 -67.39 -16.86
C LEU A 218 -1.78 -68.11 -15.72
#